data_523f28d610ca5fa1c1c8563c10a81cf9
#
_entry.id   523f28d610ca5fa1c1c8563c10a81cf9
#
_cell.length_a   1.000
_cell.length_b   1.000
_cell.length_c   1.000
_cell.angle_alpha   90.00
_cell.angle_beta   90.00
_cell.angle_gamma   90.00
#
_symmetry.space_group_name_H-M   'P 1'
#
loop_
_entity.id
_entity.type
_entity.pdbx_description
1 polymer ?
#
loop_
_entity_poly.entity_id
_entity_poly.type
_entity_poly.pdbx_seq_one_letter_code
_entity_poly.pdbx_strand_id
1 'polypeptide(L)'
;MKKIVLFVSVLTFLMSCGGNEGEGNQTEITTDLINNPNTASGSEVDKDEQPFFEFVEEVIDFGTITQGEIVSKTFKFRNVGKTNLIISSAQGSCGCTVPEWPKEPIKPGEDGTIEVTFNSNGKQGLQNKTITLVANTVPNTKVLAIKGEVLVPEGAENNLPTE
;
A
#
# COMPACT_ATOMS: atom_id res chain seq x y z
N MET A 1 41.44 -60.69 36.74
CA MET A 1 42.41 -60.31 37.77
C MET A 1 42.10 -58.91 38.24
N LYS A 2 41.84 -58.89 39.58
CA LYS A 2 42.07 -57.74 40.47
C LYS A 2 41.32 -56.44 40.16
N LYS A 3 40.38 -56.11 40.91
CA LYS A 3 40.30 -55.60 42.32
C LYS A 3 40.21 -54.12 42.34
N ILE A 4 39.18 -53.64 42.99
CA ILE A 4 39.09 -53.07 44.35
C ILE A 4 38.89 -51.54 44.26
N VAL A 5 37.88 -50.95 44.70
CA VAL A 5 37.29 -50.63 46.02
C VAL A 5 37.08 -49.10 46.14
N LEU A 6 35.90 -48.76 46.46
CA LEU A 6 35.43 -47.89 47.56
C LEU A 6 35.97 -46.46 47.69
N PHE A 7 35.09 -45.52 47.79
CA PHE A 7 34.71 -44.71 48.98
C PHE A 7 33.79 -43.59 48.54
N VAL A 8 32.53 -43.60 48.81
CA VAL A 8 31.83 -42.97 49.93
C VAL A 8 32.41 -41.61 50.33
N SER A 9 31.69 -40.56 50.00
CA SER A 9 31.50 -39.45 50.91
C SER A 9 30.26 -38.66 50.57
N VAL A 10 29.31 -38.79 51.42
CA VAL A 10 28.13 -37.93 51.68
C VAL A 10 28.65 -36.54 52.07
N LEU A 11 28.15 -35.52 51.43
CA LEU A 11 28.03 -34.24 52.06
C LEU A 11 26.78 -33.48 51.57
N THR A 12 25.77 -33.58 52.37
CA THR A 12 24.59 -32.73 52.39
C THR A 12 25.00 -31.27 52.62
N PHE A 13 24.62 -30.39 51.74
CA PHE A 13 24.55 -28.97 52.05
C PHE A 13 23.16 -28.47 51.67
N LEU A 14 22.33 -28.45 52.73
CA LEU A 14 21.11 -27.66 52.74
C LEU A 14 21.52 -26.22 52.85
N MET A 15 21.20 -25.46 51.85
CA MET A 15 21.07 -24.01 52.00
C MET A 15 19.79 -23.53 51.34
N SER A 16 18.80 -23.48 52.19
CA SER A 16 17.59 -22.68 52.06
C SER A 16 17.98 -21.23 51.82
N CYS A 17 17.56 -20.68 50.72
CA CYS A 17 17.34 -19.24 50.63
C CYS A 17 15.96 -19.05 50.03
N GLY A 18 15.11 -18.59 50.93
CA GLY A 18 13.75 -18.27 50.70
C GLY A 18 13.57 -16.99 49.89
N GLY A 19 12.40 -16.89 49.36
CA GLY A 19 11.66 -15.65 49.21
C GLY A 19 11.95 -14.85 47.96
N ASN A 20 11.15 -14.91 47.02
CA ASN A 20 10.20 -13.81 46.73
C ASN A 20 9.28 -14.27 45.58
N GLU A 21 8.10 -14.66 45.98
CA GLU A 21 6.99 -14.73 45.05
C GLU A 21 6.66 -13.28 44.68
N GLY A 22 7.32 -12.81 43.61
CA GLY A 22 6.83 -11.69 42.83
C GLY A 22 5.82 -12.24 41.88
N GLU A 23 4.54 -12.16 42.20
CA GLU A 23 3.47 -12.25 41.21
C GLU A 23 3.70 -11.15 40.15
N GLY A 24 4.53 -11.47 39.18
CA GLY A 24 4.53 -10.81 37.89
C GLY A 24 3.25 -11.23 37.19
N ASN A 25 2.23 -10.38 37.31
CA ASN A 25 1.09 -10.42 36.44
C ASN A 25 1.60 -10.35 34.98
N GLN A 26 1.93 -11.50 34.41
CA GLN A 26 2.07 -11.66 33.00
C GLN A 26 0.66 -11.49 32.44
N THR A 27 0.32 -10.24 32.14
CA THR A 27 -0.76 -9.99 31.22
C THR A 27 -0.34 -10.69 29.94
N GLU A 28 -0.80 -11.92 29.75
CA GLU A 28 -0.78 -12.53 28.43
C GLU A 28 -1.48 -11.54 27.51
N ILE A 29 -0.68 -10.91 26.67
CA ILE A 29 -1.20 -10.14 25.55
C ILE A 29 -1.81 -11.19 24.63
N THR A 30 -3.06 -11.55 24.94
CA THR A 30 -3.82 -12.42 24.06
C THR A 30 -3.96 -11.69 22.73
N THR A 31 -3.68 -12.38 21.67
CA THR A 31 -3.80 -11.90 20.27
C THR A 31 -5.22 -11.42 19.92
N ASP A 32 -6.18 -11.64 20.82
CA ASP A 32 -7.56 -11.16 20.71
C ASP A 32 -7.73 -9.63 20.81
N LEU A 33 -6.70 -8.91 21.33
CA LEU A 33 -6.75 -7.45 21.42
C LEU A 33 -6.35 -6.73 20.11
N ILE A 34 -5.79 -7.48 19.14
CA ILE A 34 -5.51 -6.95 17.81
C ILE A 34 -6.54 -7.56 16.87
N ASN A 35 -7.79 -7.25 17.08
CA ASN A 35 -8.82 -7.58 16.11
C ASN A 35 -8.70 -6.62 14.93
N ASN A 36 -7.68 -6.84 14.10
CA ASN A 36 -7.67 -6.31 12.74
C ASN A 36 -8.56 -7.26 11.93
N PRO A 37 -9.79 -6.88 11.57
CA PRO A 37 -10.71 -7.76 10.85
C PRO A 37 -10.14 -8.26 9.51
N ASN A 38 -9.03 -7.68 9.05
CA ASN A 38 -8.37 -8.08 7.80
C ASN A 38 -7.20 -9.08 7.99
N THR A 39 -6.76 -9.38 9.22
CA THR A 39 -5.58 -10.25 9.44
C THR A 39 -5.74 -11.27 10.58
N ALA A 40 -6.75 -11.15 11.43
CA ALA A 40 -6.80 -11.88 12.72
C ALA A 40 -7.57 -13.19 12.72
N SER A 41 -8.19 -13.59 11.64
CA SER A 41 -8.77 -14.93 11.53
C SER A 41 -8.63 -15.44 10.12
N GLY A 42 -8.17 -16.68 9.97
CA GLY A 42 -8.22 -17.41 8.71
C GLY A 42 -9.65 -17.74 8.26
N SER A 43 -10.60 -16.88 8.59
CA SER A 43 -11.86 -16.81 7.87
C SER A 43 -11.50 -16.21 6.51
N GLU A 44 -11.67 -16.96 5.45
CA GLU A 44 -11.74 -16.41 4.10
C GLU A 44 -12.68 -15.21 4.19
N VAL A 45 -12.07 -14.01 4.12
CA VAL A 45 -12.85 -12.78 4.01
C VAL A 45 -13.70 -12.99 2.76
N ASP A 46 -15.00 -13.07 2.96
CA ASP A 46 -15.92 -13.37 1.87
C ASP A 46 -15.71 -12.26 0.81
N LYS A 47 -15.03 -12.62 -0.28
CA LYS A 47 -14.71 -11.69 -1.36
C LYS A 47 -15.97 -11.06 -1.94
N ASP A 48 -17.11 -11.75 -1.70
CA ASP A 48 -18.41 -11.29 -2.14
C ASP A 48 -18.99 -10.17 -1.28
N GLU A 49 -18.44 -9.91 -0.09
CA GLU A 49 -18.90 -8.82 0.80
C GLU A 49 -17.99 -7.59 0.81
N GLN A 50 -16.94 -7.55 -0.01
CA GLN A 50 -16.00 -6.44 -0.05
C GLN A 50 -16.36 -5.40 -1.12
N PRO A 51 -15.86 -4.17 -0.98
CA PRO A 51 -15.90 -3.21 -2.07
C PRO A 51 -14.92 -3.62 -3.17
N PHE A 52 -15.25 -3.32 -4.40
CA PHE A 52 -14.41 -3.68 -5.53
C PHE A 52 -14.47 -2.63 -6.64
N PHE A 53 -13.30 -2.24 -7.17
CA PHE A 53 -13.20 -1.36 -8.33
C PHE A 53 -13.41 -2.14 -9.63
N GLU A 54 -14.31 -1.67 -10.47
CA GLU A 54 -14.36 -2.01 -11.88
C GLU A 54 -14.05 -0.76 -12.70
N PHE A 55 -12.83 -0.67 -13.24
CA PHE A 55 -12.41 0.43 -14.10
C PHE A 55 -12.82 0.18 -15.55
N VAL A 56 -13.27 1.23 -16.24
CA VAL A 56 -13.49 1.17 -17.71
C VAL A 56 -12.16 0.97 -18.43
N GLU A 57 -11.13 1.66 -17.96
CA GLU A 57 -9.74 1.52 -18.42
C GLU A 57 -8.79 1.86 -17.27
N GLU A 58 -7.67 1.14 -17.20
CA GLU A 58 -6.65 1.33 -16.16
C GLU A 58 -5.40 2.03 -16.71
N VAL A 59 -5.30 2.13 -18.02
CA VAL A 59 -4.23 2.82 -18.73
C VAL A 59 -4.84 3.74 -19.76
N ILE A 60 -4.60 5.05 -19.61
CA ILE A 60 -5.08 6.06 -20.57
C ILE A 60 -3.89 6.61 -21.35
N ASP A 61 -4.03 6.64 -22.67
CA ASP A 61 -3.08 7.32 -23.55
C ASP A 61 -3.46 8.80 -23.68
N PHE A 62 -2.56 9.71 -23.32
CA PHE A 62 -2.78 11.13 -23.54
C PHE A 62 -2.35 11.60 -24.94
N GLY A 63 -1.74 10.71 -25.74
CA GLY A 63 -1.26 11.02 -27.07
C GLY A 63 0.08 11.75 -27.07
N THR A 64 0.28 12.57 -28.10
CA THR A 64 1.48 13.40 -28.25
C THR A 64 1.14 14.84 -27.87
N ILE A 65 1.94 15.41 -26.97
CA ILE A 65 1.80 16.80 -26.48
C ILE A 65 3.15 17.54 -26.58
N THR A 66 3.10 18.84 -26.51
CA THR A 66 4.32 19.68 -26.49
C THR A 66 4.79 19.90 -25.05
N GLN A 67 6.09 19.94 -24.83
CA GLN A 67 6.66 20.23 -23.52
C GLN A 67 6.10 21.54 -22.95
N GLY A 68 5.68 21.51 -21.69
CA GLY A 68 5.00 22.61 -21.00
C GLY A 68 3.49 22.53 -21.02
N GLU A 69 2.88 21.69 -21.87
CA GLU A 69 1.44 21.46 -21.83
C GLU A 69 1.03 20.69 -20.56
N ILE A 70 -0.17 21.01 -20.09
CA ILE A 70 -0.81 20.30 -18.97
C ILE A 70 -2.00 19.53 -19.53
N VAL A 71 -2.07 18.25 -19.25
CA VAL A 71 -3.19 17.41 -19.67
C VAL A 71 -3.89 16.81 -18.44
N SER A 72 -5.22 16.78 -18.49
CA SER A 72 -6.06 16.10 -17.50
C SER A 72 -6.74 14.90 -18.16
N LYS A 73 -6.72 13.77 -17.47
CA LYS A 73 -7.38 12.53 -17.88
C LYS A 73 -8.22 12.00 -16.73
N THR A 74 -9.37 11.43 -17.07
CA THR A 74 -10.33 10.94 -16.09
C THR A 74 -10.51 9.43 -16.21
N PHE A 75 -10.13 8.70 -15.19
CA PHE A 75 -10.44 7.29 -15.05
C PHE A 75 -11.83 7.13 -14.43
N LYS A 76 -12.71 6.41 -15.13
CA LYS A 76 -14.05 6.10 -14.64
C LYS A 76 -14.07 4.70 -14.06
N PHE A 77 -14.72 4.54 -12.93
CA PHE A 77 -14.89 3.25 -12.27
C PHE A 77 -16.28 3.13 -11.65
N ARG A 78 -16.66 1.91 -11.34
CA ARG A 78 -17.84 1.55 -10.57
C ARG A 78 -17.45 0.73 -9.36
N ASN A 79 -18.12 0.94 -8.22
CA ASN A 79 -18.05 0.01 -7.12
C ASN A 79 -18.98 -1.17 -7.39
N VAL A 80 -18.42 -2.29 -7.86
CA VAL A 80 -19.18 -3.53 -8.11
C VAL A 80 -19.22 -4.46 -6.90
N GLY A 81 -18.61 -4.05 -5.80
CA GLY A 81 -18.69 -4.75 -4.52
C GLY A 81 -20.01 -4.56 -3.80
N LYS A 82 -20.18 -5.18 -2.65
CA LYS A 82 -21.41 -5.14 -1.85
C LYS A 82 -21.36 -4.13 -0.69
N THR A 83 -20.20 -3.53 -0.42
CA THR A 83 -20.01 -2.54 0.63
C THR A 83 -19.44 -1.25 0.10
N ASN A 84 -19.47 -0.19 0.91
CA ASN A 84 -18.97 1.13 0.53
C ASN A 84 -17.46 1.07 0.23
N LEU A 85 -17.07 1.58 -0.93
CA LEU A 85 -15.70 1.75 -1.36
C LEU A 85 -15.16 3.08 -0.84
N ILE A 86 -14.06 3.05 -0.11
CA ILE A 86 -13.41 4.23 0.45
C ILE A 86 -11.98 4.30 -0.09
N ILE A 87 -11.65 5.38 -0.79
CA ILE A 87 -10.29 5.64 -1.26
C ILE A 87 -9.61 6.53 -0.23
N SER A 88 -8.63 5.98 0.48
CA SER A 88 -7.90 6.69 1.53
C SER A 88 -6.80 7.59 0.99
N SER A 89 -6.18 7.20 -0.12
CA SER A 89 -5.16 8.03 -0.79
C SER A 89 -5.02 7.71 -2.27
N ALA A 90 -4.50 8.69 -3.02
CA ALA A 90 -4.04 8.53 -4.39
C ALA A 90 -2.72 9.28 -4.55
N GLN A 91 -1.73 8.66 -5.16
CA GLN A 91 -0.41 9.25 -5.33
C GLN A 91 0.18 8.97 -6.72
N GLY A 92 0.63 10.03 -7.38
CA GLY A 92 1.37 9.90 -8.63
C GLY A 92 2.82 9.45 -8.39
N SER A 93 3.42 8.77 -9.37
CA SER A 93 4.82 8.33 -9.35
C SER A 93 5.84 9.49 -9.36
N CYS A 94 5.39 10.71 -9.62
CA CYS A 94 6.20 11.94 -9.54
C CYS A 94 5.31 13.12 -9.15
N GLY A 95 5.93 14.22 -8.67
CA GLY A 95 5.20 15.46 -8.39
C GLY A 95 4.61 16.14 -9.63
N CYS A 96 4.93 15.64 -10.84
CA CYS A 96 4.36 16.11 -12.11
C CYS A 96 3.00 15.48 -12.44
N THR A 97 2.53 14.55 -11.60
CA THR A 97 1.26 13.83 -11.78
C THR A 97 0.47 13.94 -10.49
N VAL A 98 -0.63 14.68 -10.54
CA VAL A 98 -1.47 14.98 -9.38
C VAL A 98 -2.83 14.32 -9.57
N PRO A 99 -3.17 13.31 -8.76
CA PRO A 99 -4.49 12.70 -8.78
C PRO A 99 -5.47 13.41 -7.83
N GLU A 100 -6.72 13.51 -8.27
CA GLU A 100 -7.88 13.88 -7.45
C GLU A 100 -8.88 12.73 -7.45
N TRP A 101 -9.49 12.47 -6.30
CA TRP A 101 -10.39 11.34 -6.09
C TRP A 101 -11.54 11.69 -5.15
N PRO A 102 -12.68 10.94 -5.21
CA PRO A 102 -13.79 11.14 -4.29
C PRO A 102 -13.36 10.92 -2.84
N LYS A 103 -13.70 11.82 -1.95
CA LYS A 103 -13.42 11.73 -0.51
C LYS A 103 -14.56 11.03 0.26
N GLU A 104 -15.75 11.06 -0.32
CA GLU A 104 -16.93 10.40 0.22
C GLU A 104 -16.95 8.92 -0.14
N PRO A 105 -17.53 8.08 0.71
CA PRO A 105 -17.70 6.66 0.42
C PRO A 105 -18.58 6.44 -0.82
N ILE A 106 -18.12 5.60 -1.75
CA ILE A 106 -18.83 5.24 -2.98
C ILE A 106 -19.65 3.98 -2.70
N LYS A 107 -20.96 4.08 -2.81
CA LYS A 107 -21.89 2.98 -2.49
C LYS A 107 -21.80 1.84 -3.52
N PRO A 108 -22.26 0.62 -3.15
CA PRO A 108 -22.43 -0.45 -4.11
C PRO A 108 -23.23 -0.02 -5.34
N GLY A 109 -22.69 -0.29 -6.54
CA GLY A 109 -23.28 0.09 -7.82
C GLY A 109 -23.10 1.55 -8.24
N GLU A 110 -22.50 2.39 -7.40
CA GLU A 110 -22.23 3.80 -7.69
C GLU A 110 -20.95 3.97 -8.53
N ASP A 111 -21.00 4.95 -9.44
CA ASP A 111 -19.87 5.33 -10.28
C ASP A 111 -19.02 6.39 -9.58
N GLY A 112 -17.69 6.31 -9.82
CA GLY A 112 -16.73 7.30 -9.36
C GLY A 112 -15.72 7.66 -10.44
N THR A 113 -14.95 8.70 -10.19
CA THR A 113 -13.90 9.16 -11.11
C THR A 113 -12.62 9.50 -10.36
N ILE A 114 -11.48 9.18 -10.98
CA ILE A 114 -10.16 9.67 -10.58
C ILE A 114 -9.70 10.62 -11.69
N GLU A 115 -9.54 11.89 -11.38
CA GLU A 115 -8.97 12.85 -12.31
C GLU A 115 -7.45 12.93 -12.08
N VAL A 116 -6.69 12.88 -13.16
CA VAL A 116 -5.22 12.89 -13.11
C VAL A 116 -4.70 14.00 -13.99
N THR A 117 -4.05 14.97 -13.39
CA THR A 117 -3.39 16.07 -14.08
C THR A 117 -1.90 15.80 -14.22
N PHE A 118 -1.39 15.85 -15.45
CA PHE A 118 0.02 15.70 -15.77
C PHE A 118 0.58 17.00 -16.34
N ASN A 119 1.63 17.51 -15.72
CA ASN A 119 2.39 18.67 -16.19
C ASN A 119 3.65 18.18 -16.90
N SER A 120 3.74 18.47 -18.21
CA SER A 120 4.84 18.05 -19.05
C SER A 120 6.06 18.98 -19.03
N ASN A 121 6.06 20.02 -18.17
CA ASN A 121 7.18 20.94 -18.07
C ASN A 121 8.47 20.18 -17.68
N GLY A 122 9.55 20.38 -18.44
CA GLY A 122 10.83 19.68 -18.27
C GLY A 122 10.77 18.17 -18.53
N LYS A 123 9.73 17.68 -19.23
CA LYS A 123 9.62 16.29 -19.71
C LYS A 123 9.83 16.21 -21.20
N GLN A 124 10.37 15.09 -21.67
CA GLN A 124 10.57 14.84 -23.11
C GLN A 124 10.47 13.33 -23.41
N GLY A 125 10.12 13.01 -24.65
CA GLY A 125 9.99 11.63 -25.14
C GLY A 125 8.84 10.88 -24.50
N LEU A 126 8.91 9.55 -24.53
CA LEU A 126 7.87 8.67 -24.02
C LEU A 126 7.71 8.81 -22.51
N GLN A 127 6.50 9.01 -22.08
CA GLN A 127 6.12 9.12 -20.68
C GLN A 127 5.21 7.95 -20.31
N ASN A 128 5.46 7.42 -19.10
CA ASN A 128 4.58 6.45 -18.45
C ASN A 128 4.57 6.80 -16.97
N LYS A 129 3.44 7.30 -16.49
CA LYS A 129 3.25 7.74 -15.11
C LYS A 129 2.20 6.90 -14.44
N THR A 130 2.53 6.32 -13.30
CA THR A 130 1.61 5.51 -12.51
C THR A 130 0.96 6.32 -11.40
N ILE A 131 -0.26 5.95 -11.07
CA ILE A 131 -1.03 6.47 -9.96
C ILE A 131 -1.39 5.29 -9.07
N THR A 132 -0.96 5.31 -7.83
CA THR A 132 -1.29 4.29 -6.84
C THR A 132 -2.45 4.78 -5.98
N LEU A 133 -3.54 4.06 -6.00
CA LEU A 133 -4.70 4.26 -5.12
C LEU A 133 -4.58 3.30 -3.94
N VAL A 134 -4.94 3.78 -2.74
CA VAL A 134 -5.11 2.95 -1.55
C VAL A 134 -6.57 3.01 -1.13
N ALA A 135 -7.20 1.87 -0.98
CA ALA A 135 -8.62 1.76 -0.65
C ALA A 135 -8.88 0.58 0.31
N ASN A 136 -10.10 0.48 0.79
CA ASN A 136 -10.54 -0.62 1.65
C ASN A 136 -10.88 -1.91 0.87
N THR A 137 -10.24 -2.13 -0.27
CA THR A 137 -10.37 -3.34 -1.11
C THR A 137 -9.33 -4.40 -0.74
N VAL A 138 -9.46 -5.60 -1.29
CA VAL A 138 -8.41 -6.63 -1.25
C VAL A 138 -8.07 -7.07 -2.68
N PRO A 139 -6.84 -6.82 -3.16
CA PRO A 139 -5.77 -6.08 -2.48
C PRO A 139 -6.14 -4.61 -2.22
N ASN A 140 -5.54 -4.00 -1.20
CA ASN A 140 -5.84 -2.63 -0.79
C ASN A 140 -5.24 -1.55 -1.70
N THR A 141 -4.48 -1.95 -2.70
CA THR A 141 -3.83 -1.04 -3.67
C THR A 141 -4.30 -1.34 -5.08
N LYS A 142 -4.56 -0.26 -5.83
CA LYS A 142 -4.86 -0.30 -7.27
C LYS A 142 -3.92 0.66 -7.98
N VAL A 143 -3.33 0.21 -9.09
CA VAL A 143 -2.41 1.03 -9.90
C VAL A 143 -3.08 1.35 -11.22
N LEU A 144 -3.11 2.64 -11.55
CA LEU A 144 -3.52 3.18 -12.84
C LEU A 144 -2.30 3.76 -13.54
N ALA A 145 -2.38 4.00 -14.84
CA ALA A 145 -1.30 4.62 -15.60
C ALA A 145 -1.80 5.58 -16.67
N ILE A 146 -1.09 6.68 -16.87
CA ILE A 146 -1.19 7.51 -18.07
C ILE A 146 0.09 7.37 -18.87
N LYS A 147 -0.02 7.29 -20.17
CA LYS A 147 1.12 7.20 -21.09
C LYS A 147 0.94 8.13 -22.28
N GLY A 148 2.03 8.46 -22.96
CA GLY A 148 2.04 9.30 -24.15
C GLY A 148 3.43 9.81 -24.45
N GLU A 149 3.54 10.76 -25.35
CA GLU A 149 4.81 11.32 -25.80
C GLU A 149 4.83 12.84 -25.61
N VAL A 150 5.96 13.36 -25.16
CA VAL A 150 6.20 14.81 -25.01
C VAL A 150 7.26 15.24 -26.01
N LEU A 151 6.87 16.10 -26.95
CA LEU A 151 7.77 16.69 -27.93
C LEU A 151 8.39 17.97 -27.36
N VAL A 152 9.67 18.18 -27.63
CA VAL A 152 10.36 19.42 -27.34
C VAL A 152 10.18 20.35 -28.55
N PRO A 153 9.74 21.62 -28.38
CA PRO A 153 9.66 22.56 -29.47
C PRO A 153 11.02 22.77 -30.15
N GLU A 154 11.03 22.83 -31.46
CA GLU A 154 12.25 23.18 -32.21
C GLU A 154 12.79 24.54 -31.73
N GLY A 155 14.08 24.58 -31.36
CA GLY A 155 14.75 25.78 -30.83
C GLY A 155 14.86 25.84 -29.30
N ALA A 156 14.24 24.93 -28.53
CA ALA A 156 14.41 24.86 -27.08
C ALA A 156 15.72 24.13 -26.66
N GLU A 157 16.35 23.42 -27.57
CA GLU A 157 17.60 22.67 -27.30
C GLU A 157 18.82 23.54 -27.06
N ASN A 158 18.77 24.84 -27.39
CA ASN A 158 19.94 25.75 -27.34
C ASN A 158 20.07 26.50 -26.01
N ASN A 159 19.24 26.21 -24.98
CA ASN A 159 19.31 26.90 -23.69
C ASN A 159 19.80 26.01 -22.53
N LEU A 160 20.52 24.94 -22.80
CA LEU A 160 21.26 24.28 -21.73
C LEU A 160 22.45 25.15 -21.37
N PRO A 161 22.64 25.59 -20.13
CA PRO A 161 23.87 26.18 -19.66
C PRO A 161 24.98 25.15 -19.82
N THR A 162 25.91 25.42 -20.69
CA THR A 162 27.20 24.70 -20.75
C THR A 162 28.01 25.10 -19.54
N GLU A 163 28.07 24.27 -18.51
CA GLU A 163 29.13 24.29 -17.53
C GLU A 163 30.32 23.47 -18.01
#